data_9f4310dd32cacfc495bc8b440e62bc96
#
_entry.id   9f4310dd32cacfc495bc8b440e62bc96
#
_cell.length_a   1.000
_cell.length_b   1.000
_cell.length_c   1.000
_cell.angle_alpha   90.00
_cell.angle_beta   90.00
_cell.angle_gamma   90.00
#
_symmetry.space_group_name_H-M   'P 1'
#
loop_
_entity.id
_entity.type
_entity.pdbx_description
1 polymer ?
#
loop_
_entity_poly.entity_id
_entity_poly.type
_entity_poly.pdbx_seq_one_letter_code
_entity_poly.pdbx_strand_id
1 'polypeptide(L)'
;MTTRTSHPASFHTDSSETVAAPNGGLAHRASVAHGDRFKQKLWKVRDGVWCMVGNGLSNQTFIEGPEGLIAIDTGECIEEMQHALNAVAEQTDAEVVAVIYTHFHYVGGTAAVPGAGDSVPIWSHAGVVGNRSRNGSEVGPVARSGLIHQFGITLPDSGPDALVNVGLGTAFRNAEHRPFTEGFIEPTNTFVEPTNATIAGLRVEFTPAPSDADDSVNIWFPDLEVCVNNIVWPVLFNVFAIRGEEYRDPRVLLRGLDHVASLGAEHLVGAHGPPLSGRAQVAEQVERSSDAVRFMWDQTVRGINKGLVS
;
A
#
# COMPACT_ATOMS: atom_id res chain seq x y z
N MET A 1 34.64 27.96 10.08
CA MET A 1 34.47 26.51 9.83
C MET A 1 33.90 25.91 11.12
N THR A 2 32.60 25.76 11.19
CA THR A 2 31.93 25.09 12.32
C THR A 2 32.08 23.60 12.12
N THR A 3 32.88 22.97 12.99
CA THR A 3 32.95 21.50 13.06
C THR A 3 31.55 20.93 13.28
N ARG A 4 31.01 20.26 12.27
CA ARG A 4 29.85 19.38 12.46
C ARG A 4 30.24 18.35 13.52
N THR A 5 29.70 18.48 14.71
CA THR A 5 29.70 17.39 15.67
C THR A 5 28.82 16.29 15.07
N SER A 6 29.44 15.29 14.46
CA SER A 6 28.76 14.04 14.13
C SER A 6 28.14 13.51 15.42
N HIS A 7 26.82 13.27 15.44
CA HIS A 7 26.19 12.52 16.52
C HIS A 7 26.65 11.07 16.41
N PRO A 8 27.54 10.59 17.29
CA PRO A 8 28.11 9.24 17.15
C PRO A 8 27.04 8.15 17.16
N ALA A 9 25.93 8.38 17.89
CA ALA A 9 24.82 7.45 18.01
C ALA A 9 24.06 7.17 16.70
N SER A 10 24.15 8.08 15.70
CA SER A 10 23.42 7.90 14.43
C SER A 10 24.11 6.95 13.46
N PHE A 11 25.37 6.59 13.71
CA PHE A 11 26.21 5.82 12.79
C PHE A 11 26.86 4.59 13.43
N HIS A 12 26.64 4.34 14.72
CA HIS A 12 27.10 3.12 15.35
C HIS A 12 26.08 2.01 15.13
N THR A 13 26.44 1.07 14.26
CA THR A 13 25.81 -0.24 14.22
C THR A 13 26.25 -1.00 15.47
N ASP A 14 25.32 -1.22 16.39
CA ASP A 14 25.54 -2.19 17.43
C ASP A 14 25.49 -3.61 16.81
N SER A 15 26.64 -4.21 16.64
CA SER A 15 26.77 -5.56 16.05
C SER A 15 26.02 -6.61 16.87
N SER A 16 25.72 -6.36 18.15
CA SER A 16 24.93 -7.24 19.00
C SER A 16 23.46 -7.31 18.56
N GLU A 17 22.97 -6.28 17.85
CA GLU A 17 21.62 -6.22 17.30
C GLU A 17 21.53 -6.75 15.87
N THR A 18 22.67 -7.13 15.26
CA THR A 18 22.70 -7.70 13.91
C THR A 18 22.43 -9.19 13.95
N VAL A 19 21.46 -9.64 13.18
CA VAL A 19 21.09 -11.07 13.05
C VAL A 19 20.97 -11.45 11.58
N ALA A 20 21.09 -12.74 11.29
CA ALA A 20 20.84 -13.26 9.95
C ALA A 20 19.35 -13.50 9.72
N ALA A 21 18.84 -13.02 8.60
CA ALA A 21 17.52 -13.40 8.08
C ALA A 21 17.54 -14.84 7.52
N PRO A 22 16.39 -15.45 7.22
CA PRO A 22 16.33 -16.83 6.65
C PRO A 22 17.14 -17.01 5.37
N ASN A 23 17.30 -15.99 4.54
CA ASN A 23 18.11 -16.00 3.33
C ASN A 23 19.60 -15.70 3.57
N GLY A 24 20.00 -15.51 4.82
CA GLY A 24 21.38 -15.21 5.22
C GLY A 24 21.72 -13.71 5.24
N GLY A 25 20.81 -12.83 4.81
CA GLY A 25 21.00 -11.38 4.84
C GLY A 25 21.20 -10.88 6.27
N LEU A 26 22.21 -10.05 6.49
CA LEU A 26 22.52 -9.49 7.79
C LEU A 26 21.81 -8.14 7.96
N ALA A 27 20.96 -8.02 8.97
CA ALA A 27 20.27 -6.77 9.30
C ALA A 27 20.00 -6.66 10.81
N HIS A 28 19.56 -5.46 11.21
CA HIS A 28 19.08 -5.26 12.57
C HIS A 28 17.90 -6.19 12.86
N ARG A 29 17.87 -6.80 14.06
CA ARG A 29 16.83 -7.77 14.46
C ARG A 29 15.40 -7.26 14.25
N ALA A 30 15.13 -5.96 14.47
CA ALA A 30 13.81 -5.38 14.24
C ALA A 30 13.44 -5.37 12.75
N SER A 31 14.40 -5.18 11.84
CA SER A 31 14.15 -5.25 10.41
C SER A 31 13.85 -6.69 9.97
N VAL A 32 14.61 -7.67 10.50
CA VAL A 32 14.35 -9.10 10.21
C VAL A 32 12.95 -9.49 10.71
N ALA A 33 12.61 -9.15 11.96
CA ALA A 33 11.30 -9.42 12.55
C ALA A 33 10.16 -8.71 11.80
N HIS A 34 10.42 -7.50 11.26
CA HIS A 34 9.45 -6.79 10.43
C HIS A 34 9.07 -7.57 9.18
N GLY A 35 10.03 -8.26 8.55
CA GLY A 35 9.79 -9.11 7.39
C GLY A 35 8.76 -10.23 7.63
N ASP A 36 8.65 -10.75 8.85
CA ASP A 36 7.67 -11.79 9.20
C ASP A 36 6.21 -11.34 9.02
N ARG A 37 5.96 -10.03 9.05
CA ARG A 37 4.63 -9.45 8.84
C ARG A 37 4.14 -9.58 7.40
N PHE A 38 5.05 -9.80 6.46
CA PHE A 38 4.76 -9.89 5.02
C PHE A 38 4.86 -11.33 4.50
N LYS A 39 4.88 -12.34 5.36
CA LYS A 39 4.75 -13.72 4.92
C LYS A 39 3.41 -13.88 4.21
N GLN A 40 3.46 -14.52 3.05
CA GLN A 40 2.28 -14.73 2.22
C GLN A 40 1.16 -15.44 2.99
N LYS A 41 0.02 -14.80 3.07
CA LYS A 41 -1.13 -15.29 3.82
C LYS A 41 -2.41 -14.58 3.42
N LEU A 42 -3.47 -15.34 3.21
CA LEU A 42 -4.83 -14.80 3.16
C LEU A 42 -5.34 -14.60 4.61
N TRP A 43 -5.46 -13.33 5.01
CA TRP A 43 -5.97 -12.95 6.32
C TRP A 43 -7.48 -12.86 6.27
N LYS A 44 -8.15 -13.55 7.18
CA LYS A 44 -9.56 -13.29 7.46
C LYS A 44 -9.65 -12.08 8.38
N VAL A 45 -10.09 -10.95 7.87
CA VAL A 45 -10.25 -9.69 8.62
C VAL A 45 -11.48 -9.78 9.53
N ARG A 46 -12.57 -10.24 8.93
CA ARG A 46 -13.84 -10.59 9.59
C ARG A 46 -14.59 -11.56 8.67
N ASP A 47 -15.81 -11.99 9.05
CA ASP A 47 -16.67 -12.78 8.17
C ASP A 47 -17.00 -11.97 6.90
N GLY A 48 -16.76 -12.58 5.73
CA GLY A 48 -16.95 -11.96 4.43
C GLY A 48 -15.86 -10.94 4.02
N VAL A 49 -14.76 -10.81 4.76
CA VAL A 49 -13.65 -9.90 4.40
C VAL A 49 -12.32 -10.58 4.52
N TRP A 50 -11.57 -10.62 3.43
CA TRP A 50 -10.23 -11.22 3.35
C TRP A 50 -9.22 -10.26 2.74
N CYS A 51 -7.98 -10.39 3.18
CA CYS A 51 -6.85 -9.59 2.68
C CYS A 51 -5.67 -10.51 2.41
N MET A 52 -5.25 -10.60 1.15
CA MET A 52 -4.06 -11.34 0.74
C MET A 52 -2.84 -10.47 0.95
N VAL A 53 -1.99 -10.85 1.89
CA VAL A 53 -0.76 -10.15 2.26
C VAL A 53 0.44 -10.94 1.80
N GLY A 54 1.48 -10.27 1.30
CA GLY A 54 2.75 -10.90 0.94
C GLY A 54 2.71 -11.73 -0.35
N ASN A 55 1.63 -11.60 -1.12
CA ASN A 55 1.52 -12.18 -2.46
C ASN A 55 2.41 -11.41 -3.45
N GLY A 56 2.35 -10.11 -3.41
CA GLY A 56 3.22 -9.16 -4.09
C GLY A 56 3.63 -8.04 -3.14
N LEU A 57 3.93 -6.87 -3.69
CA LEU A 57 4.23 -5.68 -2.90
C LEU A 57 2.97 -5.11 -2.26
N SER A 58 1.84 -5.16 -2.96
CA SER A 58 0.52 -4.73 -2.46
C SER A 58 -0.34 -5.89 -2.00
N ASN A 59 -1.35 -5.54 -1.23
CA ASN A 59 -2.41 -6.44 -0.84
C ASN A 59 -3.49 -6.51 -1.93
N GLN A 60 -4.19 -7.67 -2.01
CA GLN A 60 -5.45 -7.79 -2.71
C GLN A 60 -6.52 -8.05 -1.64
N THR A 61 -7.55 -7.20 -1.59
CA THR A 61 -8.60 -7.30 -0.57
C THR A 61 -9.91 -7.73 -1.21
N PHE A 62 -10.62 -8.65 -0.57
CA PHE A 62 -11.88 -9.19 -1.04
C PHE A 62 -12.97 -8.96 0.01
N ILE A 63 -14.12 -8.41 -0.43
CA ILE A 63 -15.26 -8.11 0.42
C ILE A 63 -16.49 -8.73 -0.20
N GLU A 64 -17.11 -9.68 0.52
CA GLU A 64 -18.33 -10.36 0.12
C GLU A 64 -19.53 -9.54 0.54
N GLY A 65 -20.39 -9.25 -0.42
CA GLY A 65 -21.70 -8.67 -0.22
C GLY A 65 -22.81 -9.65 -0.62
N PRO A 66 -24.07 -9.27 -0.44
CA PRO A 66 -25.22 -10.10 -0.80
C PRO A 66 -25.28 -10.52 -2.27
N GLU A 67 -24.66 -9.77 -3.17
CA GLU A 67 -24.74 -9.98 -4.63
C GLU A 67 -23.44 -10.55 -5.21
N GLY A 68 -22.39 -10.76 -4.41
CA GLY A 68 -21.10 -11.30 -4.84
C GLY A 68 -19.91 -10.62 -4.18
N LEU A 69 -18.73 -10.83 -4.75
CA LEU A 69 -17.47 -10.43 -4.18
C LEU A 69 -16.96 -9.13 -4.84
N ILE A 70 -16.48 -8.20 -4.04
CA ILE A 70 -15.73 -7.01 -4.48
C ILE A 70 -14.25 -7.31 -4.36
N ALA A 71 -13.48 -7.17 -5.45
CA ALA A 71 -12.02 -7.21 -5.41
C ALA A 71 -11.44 -5.79 -5.36
N ILE A 72 -10.59 -5.50 -4.37
CA ILE A 72 -9.97 -4.19 -4.19
C ILE A 72 -8.47 -4.33 -4.39
N ASP A 73 -7.94 -3.60 -5.35
CA ASP A 73 -6.61 -3.72 -5.96
C ASP A 73 -6.35 -5.13 -6.54
N THR A 74 -5.58 -5.19 -7.62
CA THR A 74 -5.36 -6.42 -8.38
C THR A 74 -3.89 -6.80 -8.51
N GLY A 75 -3.03 -6.12 -7.75
CA GLY A 75 -1.59 -6.36 -7.82
C GLY A 75 -0.93 -5.82 -9.08
N GLU A 76 0.31 -6.22 -9.32
CA GLU A 76 1.13 -5.70 -10.41
C GLU A 76 1.00 -6.49 -11.73
N CYS A 77 0.43 -7.72 -11.69
CA CYS A 77 0.32 -8.60 -12.85
C CYS A 77 -0.84 -9.61 -12.73
N ILE A 78 -1.21 -10.19 -13.86
CA ILE A 78 -2.28 -11.19 -13.97
C ILE A 78 -2.02 -12.39 -13.04
N GLU A 79 -0.80 -12.89 -12.99
CA GLU A 79 -0.42 -14.06 -12.19
C GLU A 79 -0.57 -13.80 -10.69
N GLU A 80 -0.24 -12.59 -10.23
CA GLU A 80 -0.42 -12.17 -8.85
C GLU A 80 -1.91 -12.17 -8.47
N MET A 81 -2.75 -11.57 -9.30
CA MET A 81 -4.20 -11.54 -9.05
C MET A 81 -4.82 -12.93 -9.15
N GLN A 82 -4.40 -13.75 -10.12
CA GLN A 82 -4.89 -15.12 -10.24
C GLN A 82 -4.59 -15.95 -8.99
N HIS A 83 -3.41 -15.78 -8.39
CA HIS A 83 -3.07 -16.43 -7.13
C HIS A 83 -3.99 -15.98 -6.00
N ALA A 84 -4.25 -14.68 -5.88
CA ALA A 84 -5.17 -14.13 -4.87
C ALA A 84 -6.61 -14.63 -5.05
N LEU A 85 -7.09 -14.71 -6.31
CA LEU A 85 -8.42 -15.26 -6.64
C LEU A 85 -8.53 -16.74 -6.25
N ASN A 86 -7.50 -17.53 -6.55
CA ASN A 86 -7.48 -18.95 -6.16
C ASN A 86 -7.53 -19.10 -4.63
N ALA A 87 -6.80 -18.27 -3.89
CA ALA A 87 -6.78 -18.32 -2.44
C ALA A 87 -8.13 -17.93 -1.81
N VAL A 88 -8.83 -16.92 -2.36
CA VAL A 88 -10.14 -16.53 -1.84
C VAL A 88 -11.23 -17.52 -2.23
N ALA A 89 -11.12 -18.20 -3.38
CA ALA A 89 -12.06 -19.24 -3.80
C ALA A 89 -12.08 -20.48 -2.86
N GLU A 90 -11.04 -20.65 -2.03
CA GLU A 90 -11.06 -21.64 -0.95
C GLU A 90 -11.93 -21.21 0.25
N GLN A 91 -12.36 -19.97 0.31
CA GLN A 91 -13.10 -19.38 1.43
C GLN A 91 -14.58 -19.12 1.10
N THR A 92 -14.90 -18.85 -0.16
CA THR A 92 -16.25 -18.53 -0.63
C THR A 92 -16.44 -18.95 -2.09
N ASP A 93 -17.68 -19.32 -2.42
CA ASP A 93 -18.09 -19.60 -3.81
C ASP A 93 -18.60 -18.34 -4.54
N ALA A 94 -18.58 -17.17 -3.88
CA ALA A 94 -19.06 -15.93 -4.46
C ALA A 94 -18.15 -15.48 -5.61
N GLU A 95 -18.73 -15.14 -6.76
CA GLU A 95 -18.04 -14.61 -7.92
C GLU A 95 -17.70 -13.12 -7.73
N VAL A 96 -16.61 -12.65 -8.34
CA VAL A 96 -16.27 -11.22 -8.35
C VAL A 96 -17.25 -10.47 -9.25
N VAL A 97 -17.99 -9.52 -8.66
CA VAL A 97 -19.00 -8.70 -9.35
C VAL A 97 -18.59 -7.23 -9.48
N ALA A 98 -17.52 -6.82 -8.84
CA ALA A 98 -16.94 -5.49 -8.98
C ALA A 98 -15.45 -5.48 -8.64
N VAL A 99 -14.71 -4.57 -9.28
CA VAL A 99 -13.32 -4.25 -8.95
C VAL A 99 -13.24 -2.80 -8.48
N ILE A 100 -12.41 -2.51 -7.49
CA ILE A 100 -12.14 -1.15 -7.01
C ILE A 100 -10.62 -0.95 -6.98
N TYR A 101 -10.14 0.18 -7.51
CA TYR A 101 -8.74 0.58 -7.39
C TYR A 101 -8.58 1.59 -6.27
N THR A 102 -7.67 1.35 -5.34
CA THR A 102 -7.30 2.34 -4.32
C THR A 102 -6.49 3.49 -4.93
N HIS A 103 -5.65 3.18 -5.93
CA HIS A 103 -4.83 4.11 -6.71
C HIS A 103 -4.20 3.38 -7.92
N PHE A 104 -3.42 4.07 -8.74
CA PHE A 104 -2.96 3.55 -10.03
C PHE A 104 -1.86 2.48 -9.99
N HIS A 105 -1.16 2.27 -8.87
CA HIS A 105 0.01 1.38 -8.84
C HIS A 105 -0.33 -0.12 -8.99
N TYR A 106 -1.41 -0.58 -8.33
CA TYR A 106 -1.70 -2.02 -8.17
C TYR A 106 -2.95 -2.44 -8.93
N VAL A 107 -2.95 -2.16 -10.22
CA VAL A 107 -4.08 -2.39 -11.14
C VAL A 107 -3.71 -3.33 -12.30
N GLY A 108 -2.47 -3.84 -12.32
CA GLY A 108 -1.91 -4.63 -13.41
C GLY A 108 -2.46 -6.04 -13.53
N GLY A 109 -3.13 -6.56 -12.50
CA GLY A 109 -3.71 -7.91 -12.51
C GLY A 109 -5.18 -7.97 -12.92
N THR A 110 -5.81 -6.86 -13.27
CA THR A 110 -7.27 -6.76 -13.47
C THR A 110 -7.82 -7.73 -14.50
N ALA A 111 -7.07 -8.01 -15.57
CA ALA A 111 -7.50 -8.97 -16.60
C ALA A 111 -7.60 -10.43 -16.11
N ALA A 112 -7.12 -10.73 -14.90
CA ALA A 112 -7.37 -12.03 -14.27
C ALA A 112 -8.81 -12.19 -13.76
N VAL A 113 -9.55 -11.06 -13.60
CA VAL A 113 -10.94 -11.08 -13.14
C VAL A 113 -11.85 -11.30 -14.33
N PRO A 114 -12.62 -12.41 -14.40
CA PRO A 114 -13.51 -12.67 -15.51
C PRO A 114 -14.56 -11.57 -15.68
N GLY A 115 -14.70 -11.05 -16.89
CA GLY A 115 -15.68 -10.00 -17.22
C GLY A 115 -15.30 -8.58 -16.77
N ALA A 116 -14.10 -8.35 -16.21
CA ALA A 116 -13.65 -7.02 -15.79
C ALA A 116 -13.70 -6.02 -16.96
N GLY A 117 -14.30 -4.86 -16.72
CA GLY A 117 -14.49 -3.82 -17.72
C GLY A 117 -15.70 -4.02 -18.65
N ASP A 118 -16.30 -5.19 -18.63
CA ASP A 118 -17.51 -5.55 -19.41
C ASP A 118 -18.72 -5.73 -18.48
N SER A 119 -18.91 -6.95 -17.97
CA SER A 119 -19.98 -7.29 -17.04
C SER A 119 -19.63 -7.01 -15.58
N VAL A 120 -18.35 -6.90 -15.26
CA VAL A 120 -17.83 -6.55 -13.92
C VAL A 120 -17.33 -5.11 -13.94
N PRO A 121 -18.05 -4.16 -13.34
CA PRO A 121 -17.66 -2.75 -13.31
C PRO A 121 -16.37 -2.54 -12.49
N ILE A 122 -15.58 -1.55 -12.93
CA ILE A 122 -14.35 -1.14 -12.27
C ILE A 122 -14.52 0.29 -11.77
N TRP A 123 -14.31 0.50 -10.47
CA TRP A 123 -14.45 1.79 -9.80
C TRP A 123 -13.09 2.37 -9.44
N SER A 124 -12.87 3.66 -9.68
CA SER A 124 -11.66 4.35 -9.25
C SER A 124 -11.79 5.87 -9.23
N HIS A 125 -10.79 6.54 -8.66
CA HIS A 125 -10.58 7.95 -8.93
C HIS A 125 -10.27 8.19 -10.41
N ALA A 126 -10.79 9.28 -10.99
CA ALA A 126 -10.62 9.60 -12.41
C ALA A 126 -9.15 9.80 -12.84
N GLY A 127 -8.24 10.09 -11.88
CA GLY A 127 -6.81 10.28 -12.12
C GLY A 127 -6.04 9.01 -12.50
N VAL A 128 -6.58 7.82 -12.20
CA VAL A 128 -5.85 6.53 -12.35
C VAL A 128 -5.28 6.32 -13.75
N VAL A 129 -6.06 6.54 -14.81
CA VAL A 129 -5.61 6.34 -16.20
C VAL A 129 -4.50 7.32 -16.56
N GLY A 130 -4.66 8.60 -16.22
CA GLY A 130 -3.65 9.63 -16.47
C GLY A 130 -2.34 9.37 -15.73
N ASN A 131 -2.42 9.02 -14.44
CA ASN A 131 -1.24 8.72 -13.62
C ASN A 131 -0.50 7.48 -14.13
N ARG A 132 -1.24 6.45 -14.51
CA ARG A 132 -0.62 5.24 -15.09
C ARG A 132 0.10 5.53 -16.41
N SER A 133 -0.53 6.30 -17.30
CA SER A 133 0.09 6.73 -18.56
C SER A 133 1.36 7.56 -18.31
N ARG A 134 1.29 8.53 -17.41
CA ARG A 134 2.43 9.37 -17.02
C ARG A 134 3.55 8.57 -16.36
N ASN A 135 3.21 7.64 -15.47
CA ASN A 135 4.20 6.77 -14.85
C ASN A 135 4.98 5.96 -15.89
N GLY A 136 4.30 5.38 -16.87
CA GLY A 136 4.94 4.61 -17.94
C GLY A 136 5.81 5.45 -18.89
N SER A 137 5.39 6.67 -19.23
CA SER A 137 6.03 7.52 -20.23
C SER A 137 7.07 8.49 -19.68
N GLU A 138 6.79 9.13 -18.55
CA GLU A 138 7.64 10.20 -17.98
C GLU A 138 8.54 9.66 -16.86
N VAL A 139 7.97 8.93 -15.91
CA VAL A 139 8.68 8.45 -14.72
C VAL A 139 9.47 7.17 -15.02
N GLY A 140 8.88 6.22 -15.73
CA GLY A 140 9.44 4.91 -16.01
C GLY A 140 10.85 4.93 -16.59
N PRO A 141 11.18 5.78 -17.57
CA PRO A 141 12.52 5.86 -18.15
C PRO A 141 13.63 6.21 -17.14
N VAL A 142 13.29 6.98 -16.09
CA VAL A 142 14.25 7.42 -15.05
C VAL A 142 14.09 6.65 -13.74
N ALA A 143 12.97 5.95 -13.56
CA ALA A 143 12.60 5.27 -12.31
C ALA A 143 13.56 4.14 -11.92
N ARG A 144 14.24 3.50 -12.90
CA ARG A 144 15.12 2.34 -12.62
C ARG A 144 16.18 2.64 -11.55
N SER A 145 16.83 3.80 -11.63
CA SER A 145 17.82 4.21 -10.62
C SER A 145 17.17 4.36 -9.24
N GLY A 146 15.97 4.96 -9.18
CA GLY A 146 15.19 5.09 -7.96
C GLY A 146 14.76 3.74 -7.38
N LEU A 147 14.34 2.79 -8.23
CA LEU A 147 13.96 1.43 -7.80
C LEU A 147 15.13 0.66 -7.19
N ILE A 148 16.36 0.82 -7.73
CA ILE A 148 17.57 0.23 -7.14
C ILE A 148 17.76 0.71 -5.71
N HIS A 149 17.62 2.01 -5.48
CA HIS A 149 17.79 2.59 -4.14
C HIS A 149 16.63 2.32 -3.20
N GLN A 150 15.40 2.35 -3.70
CA GLN A 150 14.21 2.19 -2.87
C GLN A 150 13.95 0.73 -2.48
N PHE A 151 14.14 -0.20 -3.40
CA PHE A 151 13.76 -1.60 -3.23
C PHE A 151 14.94 -2.58 -3.26
N GLY A 152 16.17 -2.09 -3.42
CA GLY A 152 17.34 -2.96 -3.43
C GLY A 152 17.32 -4.03 -4.53
N ILE A 153 16.70 -3.75 -5.69
CA ILE A 153 16.43 -4.74 -6.75
C ILE A 153 17.67 -5.39 -7.39
N THR A 154 18.85 -4.91 -7.04
CA THR A 154 20.14 -5.46 -7.50
C THR A 154 20.89 -6.18 -6.39
N LEU A 155 20.35 -6.22 -5.17
CA LEU A 155 20.95 -6.99 -4.09
C LEU A 155 20.77 -8.50 -4.34
N PRO A 156 21.72 -9.31 -3.84
CA PRO A 156 21.61 -10.77 -3.99
C PRO A 156 20.40 -11.35 -3.25
N ASP A 157 19.88 -12.48 -3.73
CA ASP A 157 18.75 -13.18 -3.12
C ASP A 157 19.16 -13.95 -1.84
N SER A 158 20.47 -14.22 -1.67
CA SER A 158 20.99 -14.97 -0.52
C SER A 158 22.40 -14.55 -0.12
N GLY A 159 22.78 -14.85 1.11
CA GLY A 159 24.10 -14.51 1.68
C GLY A 159 24.07 -13.22 2.52
N PRO A 160 25.21 -12.80 3.09
CA PRO A 160 25.26 -11.73 4.08
C PRO A 160 24.77 -10.35 3.56
N ASP A 161 24.89 -10.12 2.26
CA ASP A 161 24.46 -8.88 1.59
C ASP A 161 23.06 -9.01 0.96
N ALA A 162 22.32 -10.10 1.24
CA ALA A 162 21.01 -10.33 0.66
C ALA A 162 19.97 -9.31 1.15
N LEU A 163 19.03 -9.00 0.26
CA LEU A 163 17.86 -8.20 0.60
C LEU A 163 17.03 -8.90 1.69
N VAL A 164 16.79 -8.23 2.81
CA VAL A 164 16.01 -8.79 3.92
C VAL A 164 14.52 -8.54 3.74
N ASN A 165 14.14 -7.32 3.42
CA ASN A 165 12.80 -6.90 3.02
C ASN A 165 12.86 -5.46 2.47
N VAL A 166 11.75 -5.00 1.90
CA VAL A 166 11.62 -3.63 1.34
C VAL A 166 10.74 -2.72 2.22
N GLY A 167 10.49 -3.10 3.46
CA GLY A 167 9.69 -2.32 4.40
C GLY A 167 8.17 -2.47 4.22
N LEU A 168 7.69 -2.55 3.00
CA LEU A 168 6.28 -2.74 2.62
C LEU A 168 5.96 -4.18 2.21
N GLY A 169 6.97 -4.99 1.97
CA GLY A 169 6.88 -6.37 1.53
C GLY A 169 8.22 -7.06 1.64
N THR A 170 8.29 -8.32 1.26
CA THR A 170 9.53 -9.12 1.28
C THR A 170 10.47 -8.73 0.14
N ALA A 171 9.92 -8.39 -1.03
CA ALA A 171 10.64 -7.98 -2.23
C ALA A 171 9.77 -7.03 -3.06
N PHE A 172 10.37 -6.37 -4.05
CA PHE A 172 9.66 -5.53 -5.02
C PHE A 172 8.65 -6.34 -5.84
N ARG A 173 9.05 -7.54 -6.29
CA ARG A 173 8.19 -8.49 -7.02
C ARG A 173 8.43 -9.90 -6.54
N ASN A 174 7.37 -10.67 -6.37
CA ASN A 174 7.46 -12.10 -6.08
C ASN A 174 7.80 -12.87 -7.37
N ALA A 175 8.94 -13.56 -7.37
CA ALA A 175 9.42 -14.30 -8.54
C ALA A 175 8.49 -15.44 -8.99
N GLU A 176 7.61 -15.92 -8.10
CA GLU A 176 6.61 -16.95 -8.41
C GLU A 176 5.55 -16.46 -9.43
N HIS A 177 5.38 -15.14 -9.56
CA HIS A 177 4.43 -14.54 -10.49
C HIS A 177 5.02 -14.24 -11.87
N ARG A 178 6.15 -14.83 -12.22
CA ARG A 178 6.65 -14.72 -13.60
C ARG A 178 5.67 -15.39 -14.59
N PRO A 179 5.44 -14.81 -15.77
CA PRO A 179 6.25 -13.76 -16.45
C PRO A 179 5.89 -12.30 -16.12
N PHE A 180 5.00 -11.99 -15.16
CA PHE A 180 4.51 -10.66 -14.81
C PHE A 180 3.72 -10.01 -15.95
N THR A 181 2.69 -10.72 -16.40
CA THR A 181 1.85 -10.27 -17.51
C THR A 181 1.01 -9.05 -17.13
N GLU A 182 1.16 -7.98 -17.89
CA GLU A 182 0.40 -6.75 -17.70
C GLU A 182 -1.06 -6.96 -18.15
N GLY A 183 -2.00 -6.61 -17.30
CA GLY A 183 -3.43 -6.82 -17.50
C GLY A 183 -4.30 -5.69 -16.99
N PHE A 184 -3.81 -4.44 -17.02
CA PHE A 184 -4.62 -3.27 -16.65
C PHE A 184 -5.84 -3.12 -17.57
N ILE A 185 -6.99 -2.83 -16.95
CA ILE A 185 -8.22 -2.46 -17.63
C ILE A 185 -8.68 -1.10 -17.10
N GLU A 186 -9.04 -0.20 -18.00
CA GLU A 186 -9.50 1.14 -17.62
C GLU A 186 -10.79 1.06 -16.79
N PRO A 187 -10.93 1.92 -15.77
CA PRO A 187 -12.14 1.93 -14.94
C PRO A 187 -13.38 2.33 -15.76
N THR A 188 -14.49 1.68 -15.46
CA THR A 188 -15.80 1.95 -16.07
C THR A 188 -16.59 3.01 -15.29
N ASN A 189 -16.27 3.17 -14.01
CA ASN A 189 -16.94 4.09 -13.09
C ASN A 189 -15.87 4.95 -12.39
N THR A 190 -15.92 6.26 -12.62
CA THR A 190 -14.91 7.17 -12.06
C THR A 190 -15.54 8.31 -11.29
N PHE A 191 -14.79 8.83 -10.30
CA PHE A 191 -15.16 9.98 -9.48
C PHE A 191 -13.93 10.86 -9.19
N VAL A 192 -14.15 12.11 -8.80
CA VAL A 192 -13.11 13.06 -8.34
C VAL A 192 -13.42 13.66 -6.98
N GLU A 193 -14.67 13.55 -6.53
CA GLU A 193 -15.18 14.06 -5.26
C GLU A 193 -15.68 12.90 -4.40
N PRO A 194 -15.90 13.12 -3.08
CA PRO A 194 -16.52 12.11 -2.24
C PRO A 194 -17.81 11.56 -2.85
N THR A 195 -17.88 10.25 -3.00
CA THR A 195 -18.95 9.58 -3.75
C THR A 195 -19.45 8.36 -2.96
N ASN A 196 -20.75 8.17 -2.98
CA ASN A 196 -21.41 7.01 -2.38
C ASN A 196 -21.97 6.12 -3.49
N ALA A 197 -21.85 4.80 -3.31
CA ALA A 197 -22.41 3.80 -4.22
C ALA A 197 -22.95 2.61 -3.46
N THR A 198 -23.79 1.82 -4.13
CA THR A 198 -24.12 0.46 -3.69
C THR A 198 -23.43 -0.51 -4.62
N ILE A 199 -22.54 -1.36 -4.09
CA ILE A 199 -21.73 -2.31 -4.85
C ILE A 199 -21.85 -3.67 -4.17
N ALA A 200 -22.17 -4.71 -4.94
CA ALA A 200 -22.43 -6.05 -4.42
C ALA A 200 -23.50 -6.07 -3.28
N GLY A 201 -24.46 -5.13 -3.32
CA GLY A 201 -25.47 -4.95 -2.27
C GLY A 201 -24.97 -4.28 -0.98
N LEU A 202 -23.72 -3.81 -0.95
CA LEU A 202 -23.13 -3.10 0.18
C LEU A 202 -23.09 -1.58 -0.08
N ARG A 203 -23.29 -0.79 0.97
CA ARG A 203 -23.02 0.64 0.93
C ARG A 203 -21.51 0.87 0.93
N VAL A 204 -21.02 1.66 -0.03
CA VAL A 204 -19.61 1.99 -0.19
C VAL A 204 -19.46 3.50 -0.29
N GLU A 205 -18.58 4.07 0.52
CA GLU A 205 -18.29 5.49 0.55
C GLU A 205 -16.82 5.70 0.12
N PHE A 206 -16.62 6.45 -0.97
CA PHE A 206 -15.31 6.80 -1.49
C PHE A 206 -14.94 8.20 -1.07
N THR A 207 -13.75 8.39 -0.52
CA THR A 207 -13.21 9.72 -0.21
C THR A 207 -11.82 9.86 -0.80
N PRO A 208 -11.60 10.80 -1.76
CA PRO A 208 -10.26 11.11 -2.24
C PRO A 208 -9.31 11.44 -1.09
N ALA A 209 -8.21 10.74 -1.02
CA ALA A 209 -7.20 10.86 0.04
C ALA A 209 -5.80 10.75 -0.57
N PRO A 210 -5.35 11.78 -1.33
CA PRO A 210 -4.02 11.76 -1.96
C PRO A 210 -2.94 11.37 -0.97
N SER A 211 -2.18 10.35 -1.32
CA SER A 211 -1.17 9.75 -0.45
C SER A 211 0.05 9.27 -1.24
N ASP A 212 0.18 8.00 -1.54
CA ASP A 212 1.22 7.45 -2.41
C ASP A 212 1.12 8.02 -3.83
N ALA A 213 -0.11 8.23 -4.28
CA ALA A 213 -0.46 8.94 -5.49
C ALA A 213 -1.59 9.95 -5.22
N ASP A 214 -1.75 10.93 -6.08
CA ASP A 214 -2.79 11.96 -5.96
C ASP A 214 -4.21 11.44 -6.24
N ASP A 215 -4.32 10.27 -6.88
CA ASP A 215 -5.55 9.53 -7.15
C ASP A 215 -5.92 8.52 -6.05
N SER A 216 -5.20 8.49 -4.93
CA SER A 216 -5.49 7.57 -3.84
C SER A 216 -6.82 7.90 -3.15
N VAL A 217 -7.53 6.85 -2.72
CA VAL A 217 -8.83 6.96 -2.06
C VAL A 217 -8.89 6.14 -0.78
N ASN A 218 -9.66 6.62 0.19
CA ASN A 218 -10.18 5.83 1.30
C ASN A 218 -11.54 5.25 0.88
N ILE A 219 -11.75 3.96 1.12
CA ILE A 219 -12.97 3.23 0.79
C ILE A 219 -13.57 2.74 2.10
N TRP A 220 -14.74 3.27 2.45
CA TRP A 220 -15.43 2.94 3.68
C TRP A 220 -16.65 2.06 3.43
N PHE A 221 -16.75 0.96 4.15
CA PHE A 221 -17.87 0.04 4.18
C PHE A 221 -18.56 0.16 5.55
N PRO A 222 -19.50 1.10 5.72
CA PRO A 222 -20.08 1.41 7.03
C PRO A 222 -20.81 0.23 7.67
N ASP A 223 -21.49 -0.60 6.87
CA ASP A 223 -22.23 -1.76 7.36
C ASP A 223 -21.31 -2.88 7.88
N LEU A 224 -20.05 -2.87 7.47
CA LEU A 224 -19.01 -3.80 7.89
C LEU A 224 -18.00 -3.19 8.87
N GLU A 225 -18.04 -1.88 9.07
CA GLU A 225 -17.06 -1.12 9.86
C GLU A 225 -15.60 -1.32 9.36
N VAL A 226 -15.43 -1.50 8.04
CA VAL A 226 -14.17 -1.74 7.36
C VAL A 226 -13.77 -0.52 6.55
N CYS A 227 -12.56 0.00 6.78
CA CYS A 227 -11.93 1.00 5.94
C CYS A 227 -10.76 0.39 5.17
N VAL A 228 -10.83 0.42 3.84
CA VAL A 228 -9.68 0.10 2.97
C VAL A 228 -9.01 1.41 2.57
N ASN A 229 -7.68 1.48 2.65
CA ASN A 229 -6.94 2.74 2.47
C ASN A 229 -5.54 2.52 1.92
N ASN A 230 -4.94 3.59 1.39
CA ASN A 230 -3.55 3.63 0.96
C ASN A 230 -2.74 4.71 1.71
N ILE A 231 -3.11 5.06 2.93
CA ILE A 231 -2.44 6.14 3.68
C ILE A 231 -1.86 5.66 5.02
N VAL A 232 -2.42 4.65 5.65
CA VAL A 232 -1.88 4.05 6.86
C VAL A 232 -1.05 2.83 6.47
N TRP A 233 0.26 2.98 6.55
CA TRP A 233 1.21 1.97 6.13
C TRP A 233 1.86 1.26 7.33
N PRO A 234 2.43 0.05 7.14
CA PRO A 234 3.11 -0.68 8.21
C PRO A 234 4.45 -0.06 8.61
N VAL A 235 4.92 0.94 7.88
CA VAL A 235 6.12 1.75 8.12
C VAL A 235 5.77 3.22 8.01
N LEU A 236 6.69 4.11 8.42
CA LEU A 236 6.52 5.54 8.22
C LEU A 236 6.40 5.86 6.73
N PHE A 237 5.35 6.59 6.37
CA PHE A 237 5.10 7.05 5.02
C PHE A 237 6.18 8.04 4.56
N ASN A 238 6.82 7.78 3.44
CA ASN A 238 7.83 8.69 2.91
C ASN A 238 7.17 9.86 2.15
N VAL A 239 7.61 11.09 2.44
CA VAL A 239 7.13 12.30 1.76
C VAL A 239 7.91 12.61 0.47
N PHE A 240 9.04 11.92 0.26
CA PHE A 240 9.87 12.07 -0.93
C PHE A 240 9.79 10.80 -1.78
N ALA A 241 9.37 10.94 -3.02
CA ALA A 241 9.36 9.84 -3.96
C ALA A 241 10.75 9.64 -4.56
N ILE A 242 11.48 8.62 -4.09
CA ILE A 242 12.84 8.30 -4.52
C ILE A 242 12.89 7.95 -6.02
N ARG A 243 11.79 7.43 -6.57
CA ARG A 243 11.66 7.07 -7.99
C ARG A 243 11.53 8.27 -8.93
N GLY A 244 11.40 9.49 -8.40
CA GLY A 244 11.18 10.70 -9.20
C GLY A 244 9.71 11.05 -9.41
N GLU A 245 8.80 10.44 -8.66
CA GLU A 245 7.39 10.83 -8.57
C GLU A 245 7.24 12.16 -7.82
N GLU A 246 6.02 12.69 -7.77
CA GLU A 246 5.74 13.97 -7.14
C GLU A 246 5.94 13.96 -5.63
N TYR A 247 6.24 15.15 -5.10
CA TYR A 247 6.31 15.40 -3.67
C TYR A 247 4.94 15.22 -3.03
N ARG A 248 4.91 14.50 -1.91
CA ARG A 248 3.69 14.23 -1.13
C ARG A 248 3.55 15.28 -0.04
N ASP A 249 2.58 16.19 -0.20
CA ASP A 249 2.37 17.28 0.77
C ASP A 249 1.87 16.72 2.12
N PRO A 250 2.64 16.88 3.22
CA PRO A 250 2.25 16.39 4.54
C PRO A 250 0.88 16.91 5.01
N ARG A 251 0.47 18.10 4.60
CA ARG A 251 -0.83 18.66 4.97
C ARG A 251 -1.98 17.94 4.27
N VAL A 252 -1.75 17.44 3.06
CA VAL A 252 -2.72 16.60 2.33
C VAL A 252 -2.81 15.24 3.00
N LEU A 253 -1.67 14.63 3.32
CA LEU A 253 -1.61 13.36 4.05
C LEU A 253 -2.37 13.44 5.39
N LEU A 254 -2.16 14.51 6.15
CA LEU A 254 -2.86 14.70 7.42
C LEU A 254 -4.38 14.76 7.27
N ARG A 255 -4.91 15.41 6.22
CA ARG A 255 -6.36 15.41 5.96
C ARG A 255 -6.90 13.99 5.70
N GLY A 256 -6.16 13.19 4.92
CA GLY A 256 -6.53 11.79 4.67
C GLY A 256 -6.50 10.93 5.93
N LEU A 257 -5.49 11.13 6.81
CA LEU A 257 -5.41 10.45 8.11
C LEU A 257 -6.52 10.91 9.07
N ASP A 258 -6.82 12.21 9.14
CA ASP A 258 -7.92 12.76 9.94
C ASP A 258 -9.27 12.18 9.48
N HIS A 259 -9.45 11.99 8.16
CA HIS A 259 -10.65 11.31 7.63
C HIS A 259 -10.72 9.86 8.14
N VAL A 260 -9.65 9.06 8.01
CA VAL A 260 -9.64 7.68 8.53
C VAL A 260 -9.94 7.64 10.03
N ALA A 261 -9.36 8.55 10.81
CA ALA A 261 -9.64 8.68 12.25
C ALA A 261 -11.12 8.94 12.54
N SER A 262 -11.77 9.79 11.71
CA SER A 262 -13.18 10.19 11.90
C SER A 262 -14.18 9.04 11.65
N LEU A 263 -13.80 8.01 10.89
CA LEU A 263 -14.66 6.86 10.58
C LEU A 263 -14.92 5.95 11.79
N GLY A 264 -14.01 5.93 12.78
CA GLY A 264 -14.11 5.04 13.92
C GLY A 264 -14.13 3.56 13.53
N ALA A 265 -13.39 3.19 12.48
CA ALA A 265 -13.38 1.86 11.90
C ALA A 265 -12.99 0.77 12.93
N GLU A 266 -13.69 -0.37 12.90
CA GLU A 266 -13.32 -1.57 13.64
C GLU A 266 -12.17 -2.31 12.94
N HIS A 267 -12.16 -2.24 11.60
CA HIS A 267 -11.16 -2.90 10.78
C HIS A 267 -10.53 -1.92 9.81
N LEU A 268 -9.20 -1.91 9.75
CA LEU A 268 -8.42 -1.12 8.83
C LEU A 268 -7.58 -2.03 7.95
N VAL A 269 -7.80 -1.95 6.64
CA VAL A 269 -7.07 -2.73 5.64
C VAL A 269 -6.26 -1.77 4.78
N GLY A 270 -4.94 -1.93 4.78
CA GLY A 270 -4.05 -1.11 3.96
C GLY A 270 -3.79 -1.74 2.60
N ALA A 271 -3.37 -0.93 1.63
CA ALA A 271 -2.78 -1.44 0.39
C ALA A 271 -1.49 -2.24 0.63
N HIS A 272 -0.90 -2.13 1.83
CA HIS A 272 0.30 -2.85 2.24
C HIS A 272 0.21 -3.38 3.67
N GLY A 273 0.78 -4.56 3.90
CA GLY A 273 0.94 -5.16 5.21
C GLY A 273 -0.35 -5.75 5.81
N PRO A 274 -0.24 -6.36 7.00
CA PRO A 274 -1.38 -7.03 7.60
C PRO A 274 -2.47 -6.06 8.02
N PRO A 275 -3.76 -6.48 7.92
CA PRO A 275 -4.89 -5.71 8.41
C PRO A 275 -4.83 -5.53 9.94
N LEU A 276 -5.48 -4.49 10.43
CA LEU A 276 -5.68 -4.22 11.84
C LEU A 276 -7.16 -4.42 12.20
N SER A 277 -7.41 -4.98 13.38
CA SER A 277 -8.77 -5.16 13.93
C SER A 277 -8.80 -4.70 15.37
N GLY A 278 -9.91 -4.05 15.74
CA GLY A 278 -10.12 -3.42 17.04
C GLY A 278 -10.01 -1.90 16.97
N ARG A 279 -11.11 -1.16 17.29
CA ARG A 279 -11.18 0.31 17.21
C ARG A 279 -10.01 1.01 17.90
N ALA A 280 -9.63 0.52 19.09
CA ALA A 280 -8.53 1.13 19.84
C ALA A 280 -7.19 0.96 19.13
N GLN A 281 -6.93 -0.21 18.53
CA GLN A 281 -5.70 -0.49 17.79
C GLN A 281 -5.65 0.31 16.48
N VAL A 282 -6.78 0.42 15.78
CA VAL A 282 -6.91 1.24 14.58
C VAL A 282 -6.66 2.70 14.91
N ALA A 283 -7.32 3.24 15.95
CA ALA A 283 -7.15 4.62 16.38
C ALA A 283 -5.68 4.92 16.77
N GLU A 284 -5.04 4.04 17.55
CA GLU A 284 -3.64 4.19 17.95
C GLU A 284 -2.70 4.21 16.73
N GLN A 285 -2.92 3.32 15.74
CA GLN A 285 -2.09 3.29 14.54
C GLN A 285 -2.25 4.55 13.68
N VAL A 286 -3.48 5.04 13.51
CA VAL A 286 -3.77 6.28 12.78
C VAL A 286 -3.14 7.48 13.49
N GLU A 287 -3.26 7.57 14.81
CA GLU A 287 -2.64 8.62 15.63
C GLU A 287 -1.12 8.62 15.46
N ARG A 288 -0.47 7.45 15.60
CA ARG A 288 0.98 7.32 15.40
C ARG A 288 1.44 7.79 14.01
N SER A 289 0.69 7.43 12.97
CA SER A 289 0.98 7.87 11.60
C SER A 289 0.83 9.39 11.48
N SER A 290 -0.24 9.95 12.04
CA SER A 290 -0.50 11.39 12.06
C SER A 290 0.58 12.16 12.81
N ASP A 291 0.97 11.69 14.00
CA ASP A 291 2.02 12.31 14.80
C ASP A 291 3.37 12.33 14.10
N ALA A 292 3.72 11.24 13.43
CA ALA A 292 4.96 11.17 12.65
C ALA A 292 4.97 12.20 11.51
N VAL A 293 3.87 12.33 10.76
CA VAL A 293 3.75 13.31 9.66
C VAL A 293 3.73 14.73 10.22
N ARG A 294 2.99 15.01 11.31
CA ARG A 294 2.97 16.32 12.00
C ARG A 294 4.35 16.70 12.50
N PHE A 295 5.06 15.76 13.12
CA PHE A 295 6.41 16.01 13.61
C PHE A 295 7.38 16.41 12.47
N MET A 296 7.37 15.69 11.37
CA MET A 296 8.21 16.06 10.21
C MET A 296 7.87 17.45 9.69
N TRP A 297 6.59 17.76 9.54
CA TRP A 297 6.13 19.07 9.09
C TRP A 297 6.56 20.19 10.06
N ASP A 298 6.26 20.04 11.35
CA ASP A 298 6.54 21.06 12.37
C ASP A 298 8.05 21.30 12.53
N GLN A 299 8.87 20.25 12.51
CA GLN A 299 10.31 20.42 12.58
C GLN A 299 10.89 21.09 11.34
N THR A 300 10.34 20.82 10.17
CA THR A 300 10.73 21.48 8.92
C THR A 300 10.40 22.97 8.97
N VAL A 301 9.18 23.32 9.33
CA VAL A 301 8.75 24.74 9.48
C VAL A 301 9.58 25.45 10.55
N ARG A 302 9.82 24.79 11.67
CA ARG A 302 10.68 25.33 12.75
C ARG A 302 12.12 25.58 12.27
N GLY A 303 12.67 24.65 11.47
CA GLY A 303 13.99 24.80 10.87
C GLY A 303 14.05 26.00 9.94
N ILE A 304 13.09 26.15 9.05
CA ILE A 304 12.98 27.28 8.12
C ILE A 304 12.90 28.60 8.89
N ASN A 305 12.04 28.69 9.92
CA ASN A 305 11.87 29.90 10.73
C ASN A 305 13.13 30.28 11.53
N LYS A 306 14.04 29.32 11.76
CA LYS A 306 15.33 29.57 12.38
C LYS A 306 16.45 29.88 11.37
N GLY A 307 16.14 29.98 10.08
CA GLY A 307 17.11 30.23 9.04
C GLY A 307 18.03 29.01 8.77
N LEU A 308 17.63 27.81 9.16
CA LEU A 308 18.34 26.60 8.78
C LEU A 308 18.04 26.32 7.31
N VAL A 309 19.09 26.34 6.49
CA VAL A 309 19.00 25.94 5.08
C VAL A 309 19.45 24.49 4.95
N SER A 310 18.84 23.78 4.02
CA SER A 310 19.18 22.39 3.66
C SER A 310 20.55 22.30 3.00
#